data_67be6848b26717224a07081d5cdc44dc
#
_entry.id   67be6848b26717224a07081d5cdc44dc
#
_cell.length_a   1.000
_cell.length_b   1.000
_cell.length_c   1.000
_cell.angle_alpha   90.00
_cell.angle_beta   90.00
_cell.angle_gamma   90.00
#
_symmetry.space_group_name_H-M   'P 1'
#
loop_
_entity.id
_entity.type
_entity.pdbx_description
1 polymer ?
#
loop_
_entity_poly.entity_id
_entity_poly.type
_entity_poly.pdbx_seq_one_letter_code
_entity_poly.pdbx_strand_id
1 'polypeptide(L)'
;MKRQLQQLAAITLSVGLALWPGLASAQMSSEFYRIPFDALGGGGLRSTSGSYIAEDTLSEVSSPTGEDLSSTNYLACVGYECLKTEVTLSVVYSVQSTACDGTSSSSPPYNVPLGTLSTSAVTTAANRICVRVSANAPGGELVQIKDDSNGLASNSVPGDVISSNSATLVAGTAGFGVCSSNNQNGFSVSAPFNGACDTTTNHAVGAVTTNNQIIWSAPGFVTNAYGELLTKASISNVTPAHNDYQDRFTITVTATY
;
A
#
# COMPACT_ATOMS: atom_id res chain seq x y z
N MET A 1 28.08 -53.61 -42.34
CA MET A 1 26.79 -52.98 -42.00
C MET A 1 26.63 -52.57 -40.55
N LYS A 2 26.83 -53.43 -39.54
CA LYS A 2 26.61 -53.08 -38.12
C LYS A 2 27.44 -51.90 -37.60
N ARG A 3 28.71 -51.74 -38.01
CA ARG A 3 29.55 -50.62 -37.57
C ARG A 3 29.14 -49.24 -38.14
N GLN A 4 28.61 -49.20 -39.35
CA GLN A 4 28.13 -47.95 -39.94
C GLN A 4 26.78 -47.52 -39.32
N LEU A 5 25.92 -48.43 -38.96
CA LEU A 5 24.70 -48.11 -38.23
C LEU A 5 24.98 -47.56 -36.82
N GLN A 6 25.99 -48.07 -36.13
CA GLN A 6 26.38 -47.54 -34.81
C GLN A 6 26.97 -46.11 -34.88
N GLN A 7 27.74 -45.80 -35.93
CA GLN A 7 28.28 -44.47 -36.13
C GLN A 7 27.20 -43.45 -36.50
N LEU A 8 26.23 -43.82 -37.34
CA LEU A 8 25.08 -42.97 -37.67
C LEU A 8 24.19 -42.70 -36.44
N ALA A 9 23.94 -43.70 -35.61
CA ALA A 9 23.17 -43.56 -34.37
C ALA A 9 23.86 -42.63 -33.34
N ALA A 10 25.20 -42.70 -33.25
CA ALA A 10 25.95 -41.81 -32.35
C ALA A 10 25.97 -40.37 -32.81
N ILE A 11 26.04 -40.13 -34.12
CA ILE A 11 26.02 -38.78 -34.70
C ILE A 11 24.63 -38.16 -34.56
N THR A 12 23.56 -38.91 -34.80
CA THR A 12 22.18 -38.41 -34.63
C THR A 12 21.87 -38.11 -33.17
N LEU A 13 22.38 -38.87 -32.22
CA LEU A 13 22.18 -38.62 -30.79
C LEU A 13 22.94 -37.35 -30.33
N SER A 14 24.15 -37.14 -30.82
CA SER A 14 24.95 -35.96 -30.44
C SER A 14 24.40 -34.65 -31.07
N VAL A 15 23.87 -34.71 -32.28
CA VAL A 15 23.23 -33.55 -32.92
C VAL A 15 21.85 -33.23 -32.27
N GLY A 16 21.12 -34.25 -31.85
CA GLY A 16 19.86 -34.07 -31.14
C GLY A 16 20.04 -33.41 -29.76
N LEU A 17 21.13 -33.67 -29.04
CA LEU A 17 21.44 -33.02 -27.78
C LEU A 17 21.91 -31.55 -27.96
N ALA A 18 22.56 -31.24 -29.10
CA ALA A 18 23.07 -29.87 -29.37
C ALA A 18 21.98 -28.92 -29.89
N LEU A 19 20.86 -29.46 -30.37
CA LEU A 19 19.75 -28.66 -30.93
C LEU A 19 18.57 -28.46 -29.94
N TRP A 20 18.68 -28.96 -28.73
CA TRP A 20 17.75 -28.56 -27.68
C TRP A 20 18.34 -27.34 -26.98
N PRO A 21 17.90 -26.12 -27.32
CA PRO A 21 18.13 -24.99 -26.46
C PRO A 21 17.29 -25.27 -25.21
N GLY A 22 17.90 -25.95 -24.23
CA GLY A 22 17.34 -25.98 -22.90
C GLY A 22 17.09 -24.52 -22.54
N LEU A 23 15.85 -24.17 -22.37
CA LEU A 23 15.48 -22.95 -21.66
C LEU A 23 16.05 -23.13 -20.25
N ALA A 24 17.34 -22.83 -20.11
CA ALA A 24 17.94 -22.63 -18.81
C ALA A 24 17.25 -21.39 -18.25
N SER A 25 16.18 -21.59 -17.54
CA SER A 25 15.69 -20.52 -16.68
C SER A 25 16.75 -20.36 -15.61
N ALA A 26 17.56 -19.33 -15.75
CA ALA A 26 18.59 -18.94 -14.78
C ALA A 26 17.99 -18.42 -13.46
N GLN A 27 16.72 -18.66 -13.26
CA GLN A 27 16.02 -18.21 -12.06
C GLN A 27 16.20 -19.24 -10.95
N MET A 28 17.05 -18.92 -9.98
CA MET A 28 17.19 -19.72 -8.77
C MET A 28 15.98 -19.49 -7.88
N SER A 29 15.23 -20.57 -7.63
CA SER A 29 14.09 -20.53 -6.72
C SER A 29 14.11 -21.75 -5.79
N SER A 30 13.70 -21.56 -4.56
CA SER A 30 13.37 -22.59 -3.59
C SER A 30 11.95 -22.39 -3.10
N GLU A 31 11.44 -23.31 -2.28
CA GLU A 31 10.10 -23.21 -1.69
C GLU A 31 9.88 -21.90 -0.91
N PHE A 32 10.96 -21.28 -0.40
CA PHE A 32 10.92 -20.08 0.44
C PHE A 32 11.66 -18.89 -0.15
N TYR A 33 12.39 -19.05 -1.25
CA TYR A 33 13.19 -17.97 -1.85
C TYR A 33 13.06 -17.99 -3.36
N ARG A 34 12.80 -16.84 -3.90
CA ARG A 34 12.81 -16.59 -5.33
C ARG A 34 13.77 -15.43 -5.62
N ILE A 35 14.77 -15.67 -6.47
CA ILE A 35 15.62 -14.61 -6.98
C ILE A 35 14.97 -14.17 -8.30
N PRO A 36 14.31 -13.02 -8.34
CA PRO A 36 13.58 -12.57 -9.53
C PRO A 36 14.52 -12.18 -10.67
N PHE A 37 15.76 -11.84 -10.34
CA PHE A 37 16.77 -11.44 -11.32
C PHE A 37 18.11 -12.10 -11.01
N ASP A 38 18.75 -12.58 -12.04
CA ASP A 38 20.06 -13.22 -12.01
C ASP A 38 20.88 -12.70 -13.18
N ALA A 39 22.07 -12.15 -12.90
CA ALA A 39 22.99 -11.70 -13.89
C ALA A 39 24.41 -12.06 -13.49
N LEU A 40 25.09 -12.80 -14.37
CA LEU A 40 26.50 -13.09 -14.26
C LEU A 40 27.30 -12.00 -15.01
N GLY A 41 27.63 -10.95 -14.30
CA GLY A 41 28.48 -9.88 -14.84
C GLY A 41 29.96 -10.13 -14.60
N GLY A 42 30.81 -9.70 -15.51
CA GLY A 42 32.28 -9.77 -15.40
C GLY A 42 32.89 -8.81 -14.37
N GLY A 43 32.07 -8.12 -13.59
CA GLY A 43 32.45 -7.10 -12.61
C GLY A 43 31.96 -5.72 -13.01
N GLY A 44 31.87 -4.84 -12.07
CA GLY A 44 31.52 -3.44 -12.25
C GLY A 44 32.24 -2.58 -11.22
N LEU A 45 32.39 -1.30 -11.50
CA LEU A 45 32.98 -0.33 -10.59
C LEU A 45 32.01 0.78 -10.29
N ARG A 46 31.88 1.09 -9.01
CA ARG A 46 31.14 2.27 -8.57
C ARG A 46 32.09 3.46 -8.53
N SER A 47 31.79 4.48 -9.30
CA SER A 47 32.49 5.75 -9.30
C SER A 47 31.64 6.83 -8.65
N THR A 48 32.19 7.57 -7.69
CA THR A 48 31.45 8.60 -6.95
C THR A 48 32.19 9.93 -6.99
N SER A 49 31.45 11.01 -7.22
CA SER A 49 31.90 12.39 -7.00
C SER A 49 30.90 13.09 -6.09
N GLY A 50 31.19 14.33 -5.67
CA GLY A 50 30.32 15.10 -4.81
C GLY A 50 28.88 15.36 -5.37
N SER A 51 28.67 15.12 -6.67
CA SER A 51 27.40 15.39 -7.36
C SER A 51 26.91 14.23 -8.23
N TYR A 52 27.69 13.18 -8.42
CA TYR A 52 27.36 12.06 -9.31
C TYR A 52 27.82 10.73 -8.73
N ILE A 53 26.97 9.72 -8.89
CA ILE A 53 27.31 8.32 -8.67
C ILE A 53 27.10 7.62 -10.01
N ALA A 54 28.15 6.97 -10.52
CA ALA A 54 28.08 6.10 -11.69
C ALA A 54 28.36 4.67 -11.24
N GLU A 55 27.47 3.75 -11.55
CA GLU A 55 27.64 2.31 -11.35
C GLU A 55 27.60 1.62 -12.71
N ASP A 56 28.60 0.79 -12.97
CA ASP A 56 28.82 0.14 -14.26
C ASP A 56 28.97 -1.37 -14.06
N THR A 57 28.35 -2.16 -14.93
CA THR A 57 28.53 -3.61 -15.00
C THR A 57 29.27 -3.95 -16.29
N LEU A 58 30.52 -4.35 -16.15
CA LEU A 58 31.34 -4.82 -17.29
C LEU A 58 30.80 -6.17 -17.77
N SER A 59 30.43 -6.25 -19.04
CA SER A 59 30.00 -7.43 -19.81
C SER A 59 28.50 -7.62 -20.04
N GLU A 60 27.68 -6.64 -19.89
CA GLU A 60 26.35 -6.69 -20.50
C GLU A 60 26.46 -6.42 -22.01
N VAL A 61 26.07 -7.44 -22.78
CA VAL A 61 26.31 -7.51 -24.24
C VAL A 61 25.39 -6.59 -25.06
N SER A 62 24.65 -5.68 -24.48
CA SER A 62 23.57 -5.05 -25.21
C SER A 62 23.44 -3.54 -25.15
N SER A 63 24.43 -2.82 -24.65
CA SER A 63 24.39 -1.37 -24.81
C SER A 63 25.64 -0.83 -25.48
N PRO A 64 25.54 -0.30 -26.73
CA PRO A 64 26.65 0.40 -27.37
C PRO A 64 26.91 1.80 -26.80
N THR A 65 26.13 2.25 -25.83
CA THR A 65 26.29 3.59 -25.27
C THR A 65 25.92 3.56 -23.79
N GLY A 66 26.92 3.51 -22.93
CA GLY A 66 26.77 3.72 -21.49
C GLY A 66 26.48 5.18 -21.15
N GLU A 67 25.48 5.77 -21.76
CA GLU A 67 25.04 7.12 -21.42
C GLU A 67 23.68 7.04 -20.74
N ASP A 68 23.61 7.58 -19.53
CA ASP A 68 22.35 7.87 -18.88
C ASP A 68 21.56 8.83 -19.76
N LEU A 69 20.55 8.31 -20.44
CA LEU A 69 19.61 9.14 -21.17
C LEU A 69 18.68 9.80 -20.17
N SER A 70 19.09 10.90 -19.59
CA SER A 70 18.27 11.69 -18.70
C SER A 70 17.72 12.93 -19.40
N SER A 71 16.43 13.14 -19.29
CA SER A 71 15.77 14.40 -19.58
C SER A 71 15.00 14.85 -18.36
N THR A 72 14.47 16.07 -18.36
CA THR A 72 13.67 16.60 -17.25
C THR A 72 12.47 15.70 -16.87
N ASN A 73 12.06 14.79 -17.77
CA ASN A 73 10.89 13.93 -17.59
C ASN A 73 11.16 12.43 -17.83
N TYR A 74 12.37 12.06 -18.21
CA TYR A 74 12.70 10.67 -18.51
C TYR A 74 14.08 10.31 -17.98
N LEU A 75 14.14 9.22 -17.25
CA LEU A 75 15.37 8.56 -16.85
C LEU A 75 15.39 7.21 -17.56
N ALA A 76 16.34 7.01 -18.45
CA ALA A 76 16.57 5.71 -19.06
C ALA A 76 17.86 5.14 -18.51
N CYS A 77 17.81 3.92 -18.06
CA CYS A 77 18.93 3.22 -17.48
C CYS A 77 19.03 1.84 -18.16
N VAL A 78 20.25 1.39 -18.41
CA VAL A 78 20.53 0.12 -19.09
C VAL A 78 21.42 -0.74 -18.20
N GLY A 79 21.08 -2.01 -18.10
CA GLY A 79 21.89 -2.98 -17.36
C GLY A 79 21.29 -3.47 -16.06
N TYR A 80 21.95 -4.45 -15.44
CA TYR A 80 21.47 -5.10 -14.21
C TYR A 80 21.30 -4.13 -13.04
N GLU A 81 22.17 -3.15 -12.89
CA GLU A 81 22.08 -2.17 -11.81
C GLU A 81 20.79 -1.33 -11.91
N CYS A 82 20.23 -1.20 -13.10
CA CYS A 82 18.96 -0.54 -13.33
C CYS A 82 17.76 -1.38 -12.89
N LEU A 83 17.93 -2.68 -12.84
CA LEU A 83 16.92 -3.62 -12.34
C LEU A 83 16.90 -3.68 -10.82
N LYS A 84 17.94 -3.17 -10.17
CA LYS A 84 18.00 -2.96 -8.72
C LYS A 84 17.23 -1.71 -8.30
N THR A 85 16.03 -1.53 -8.77
CA THR A 85 15.18 -0.48 -8.21
C THR A 85 14.96 -0.80 -6.75
N GLU A 86 15.70 -0.14 -5.88
CA GLU A 86 15.39 -0.21 -4.45
C GLU A 86 13.97 0.28 -4.27
N VAL A 87 13.14 -0.63 -3.83
CA VAL A 87 11.78 -0.28 -3.54
C VAL A 87 11.76 0.55 -2.27
N THR A 88 11.31 1.76 -2.41
CA THR A 88 11.13 2.67 -1.29
C THR A 88 9.65 2.76 -0.96
N LEU A 89 9.31 2.51 0.29
CA LEU A 89 8.00 2.77 0.85
C LEU A 89 8.20 3.64 2.10
N SER A 90 7.73 4.88 2.03
CA SER A 90 7.69 5.79 3.17
C SER A 90 6.25 6.02 3.57
N VAL A 91 5.92 5.75 4.81
CA VAL A 91 4.57 5.93 5.36
C VAL A 91 4.64 6.82 6.59
N VAL A 92 3.80 7.85 6.62
CA VAL A 92 3.64 8.71 7.78
C VAL A 92 2.18 8.68 8.22
N TYR A 93 1.97 8.30 9.47
CA TYR A 93 0.68 8.39 10.13
C TYR A 93 0.64 9.64 11.00
N SER A 94 -0.47 10.33 11.00
CA SER A 94 -0.70 11.44 11.91
C SER A 94 -2.16 11.57 12.30
N VAL A 95 -2.40 12.19 13.46
CA VAL A 95 -3.73 12.60 13.91
C VAL A 95 -3.71 14.10 14.07
N GLN A 96 -4.62 14.79 13.37
CA GLN A 96 -4.65 16.25 13.26
C GLN A 96 -6.04 16.79 13.59
N SER A 97 -6.09 17.97 14.20
CA SER A 97 -7.33 18.70 14.44
C SER A 97 -7.80 19.54 13.24
N THR A 98 -6.91 19.74 12.28
CA THR A 98 -7.18 20.43 11.00
C THR A 98 -7.22 19.43 9.85
N ALA A 99 -7.60 19.88 8.65
CA ALA A 99 -7.53 19.06 7.44
C ALA A 99 -6.09 18.57 7.22
N CYS A 100 -5.98 17.35 6.73
CA CYS A 100 -4.70 16.77 6.38
C CYS A 100 -4.06 17.58 5.24
N ASP A 101 -2.83 18.02 5.44
CA ASP A 101 -2.09 18.87 4.52
C ASP A 101 -0.95 18.14 3.78
N GLY A 102 -0.79 16.85 4.06
CA GLY A 102 0.29 16.01 3.50
C GLY A 102 1.69 16.37 4.01
N THR A 103 1.84 17.27 4.97
CA THR A 103 3.15 17.72 5.51
C THR A 103 3.31 17.46 6.99
N SER A 104 2.23 17.62 7.75
CA SER A 104 2.25 17.47 9.20
C SER A 104 2.41 16.01 9.63
N SER A 105 3.05 15.82 10.78
CA SER A 105 3.20 14.53 11.43
C SER A 105 2.86 14.66 12.92
N SER A 106 2.44 13.58 13.54
CA SER A 106 2.25 13.48 14.99
C SER A 106 2.91 12.22 15.51
N SER A 107 3.21 12.20 16.81
CA SER A 107 3.79 11.03 17.46
C SER A 107 2.72 10.18 18.13
N PRO A 108 2.89 8.86 18.21
CA PRO A 108 1.99 8.00 18.99
C PRO A 108 2.03 8.39 20.50
N PRO A 109 0.96 8.08 21.27
CA PRO A 109 -0.22 7.32 20.86
C PRO A 109 -1.19 8.15 20.02
N TYR A 110 -1.72 7.54 18.94
CA TYR A 110 -2.72 8.16 18.09
C TYR A 110 -4.09 8.00 18.72
N ASN A 111 -4.74 9.10 19.03
CA ASN A 111 -6.05 9.13 19.67
C ASN A 111 -7.02 10.04 18.91
N VAL A 112 -8.21 9.52 18.64
CA VAL A 112 -9.28 10.20 17.89
C VAL A 112 -10.54 10.27 18.76
N PRO A 113 -10.62 11.24 19.70
CA PRO A 113 -11.74 11.34 20.62
C PRO A 113 -13.00 11.79 19.90
N LEU A 114 -14.09 11.05 20.10
CA LEU A 114 -15.43 11.44 19.65
C LEU A 114 -16.10 12.43 20.62
N GLY A 115 -15.59 12.54 21.85
CA GLY A 115 -16.23 13.35 22.86
C GLY A 115 -17.54 12.74 23.38
N THR A 116 -18.45 13.57 23.87
CA THR A 116 -19.74 13.13 24.38
C THR A 116 -20.72 12.95 23.21
N LEU A 117 -21.24 11.75 23.04
CA LEU A 117 -22.26 11.45 22.04
C LEU A 117 -23.63 11.93 22.51
N SER A 118 -24.47 12.39 21.59
CA SER A 118 -25.82 12.87 21.82
C SER A 118 -26.82 12.20 20.88
N THR A 119 -28.03 11.96 21.36
CA THR A 119 -29.15 11.47 20.53
C THR A 119 -29.69 12.50 19.55
N SER A 120 -29.35 13.78 19.74
CA SER A 120 -29.83 14.89 18.92
C SER A 120 -28.93 15.24 17.73
N ALA A 121 -27.73 14.65 17.65
CA ALA A 121 -26.76 14.96 16.60
C ALA A 121 -25.90 13.75 16.25
N VAL A 122 -25.40 13.73 15.01
CA VAL A 122 -24.26 12.89 14.62
C VAL A 122 -22.99 13.58 15.06
N THR A 123 -22.16 12.89 15.80
CA THR A 123 -20.87 13.41 16.28
C THR A 123 -19.77 13.05 15.29
N THR A 124 -19.01 14.05 14.85
CA THR A 124 -17.76 13.85 14.11
C THR A 124 -16.60 14.04 15.08
N ALA A 125 -15.62 13.17 15.07
CA ALA A 125 -14.43 13.33 15.89
C ALA A 125 -13.72 14.65 15.60
N ALA A 126 -13.20 15.29 16.65
CA ALA A 126 -12.48 16.55 16.52
C ALA A 126 -11.16 16.38 15.73
N ASN A 127 -10.57 15.19 15.84
CA ASN A 127 -9.33 14.85 15.16
C ASN A 127 -9.59 13.94 13.96
N ARG A 128 -8.72 14.04 12.98
CA ARG A 128 -8.71 13.26 11.74
C ARG A 128 -7.52 12.35 11.68
N ILE A 129 -7.68 11.20 11.07
CA ILE A 129 -6.58 10.29 10.79
C ILE A 129 -6.03 10.61 9.41
N CYS A 130 -4.75 10.94 9.34
CA CYS A 130 -4.04 11.25 8.12
C CYS A 130 -3.00 10.17 7.83
N VAL A 131 -3.00 9.66 6.61
CA VAL A 131 -1.99 8.72 6.12
C VAL A 131 -1.34 9.31 4.89
N ARG A 132 -0.01 9.45 4.90
CA ARG A 132 0.78 9.91 3.78
C ARG A 132 1.70 8.79 3.32
N VAL A 133 1.78 8.58 2.01
CA VAL A 133 2.57 7.53 1.39
C VAL A 133 3.42 8.13 0.27
N SER A 134 4.67 7.71 0.20
CA SER A 134 5.53 7.89 -0.96
C SER A 134 6.14 6.53 -1.29
N ALA A 135 5.98 6.07 -2.51
CA ALA A 135 6.51 4.80 -2.94
C ALA A 135 6.83 4.81 -4.44
N ASN A 136 7.84 4.04 -4.81
CA ASN A 136 8.23 3.84 -6.21
C ASN A 136 7.80 2.47 -6.75
N ALA A 137 6.75 1.88 -6.18
CA ALA A 137 6.23 0.59 -6.61
C ALA A 137 5.44 0.69 -7.91
N PRO A 138 5.83 0.01 -8.99
CA PRO A 138 5.15 0.11 -10.29
C PRO A 138 3.74 -0.48 -10.30
N GLY A 139 3.44 -1.43 -9.42
CA GLY A 139 2.10 -2.00 -9.25
C GLY A 139 1.17 -1.17 -8.35
N GLY A 140 1.70 -0.08 -7.78
CA GLY A 140 0.93 0.84 -6.95
C GLY A 140 0.86 0.48 -5.47
N GLU A 141 0.00 1.19 -4.73
CA GLU A 141 -0.15 1.04 -3.29
C GLU A 141 -1.60 0.78 -2.91
N LEU A 142 -1.74 0.02 -1.83
CA LEU A 142 -3.01 -0.23 -1.15
C LEU A 142 -2.89 0.23 0.31
N VAL A 143 -3.83 1.07 0.73
CA VAL A 143 -4.02 1.42 2.13
C VAL A 143 -5.28 0.74 2.64
N GLN A 144 -5.12 -0.10 3.65
CA GLN A 144 -6.18 -0.92 4.22
C GLN A 144 -6.45 -0.54 5.67
N ILE A 145 -7.68 -0.74 6.12
CA ILE A 145 -8.11 -0.58 7.50
C ILE A 145 -8.83 -1.84 7.98
N LYS A 146 -8.69 -2.11 9.26
CA LYS A 146 -9.55 -3.04 10.01
C LYS A 146 -9.73 -2.53 11.43
N ASP A 147 -10.78 -2.95 12.10
CA ASP A 147 -11.03 -2.74 13.52
C ASP A 147 -10.84 -4.03 14.34
N ASP A 148 -10.92 -3.89 15.65
CA ASP A 148 -10.83 -5.03 16.57
C ASP A 148 -12.21 -5.58 16.99
N SER A 149 -13.29 -4.79 16.86
CA SER A 149 -14.60 -5.12 17.49
C SER A 149 -15.85 -4.88 16.65
N ASN A 150 -15.75 -4.56 15.35
CA ASN A 150 -16.87 -4.18 14.48
C ASN A 150 -17.71 -3.00 15.01
N GLY A 151 -17.05 -2.05 15.68
CA GLY A 151 -17.66 -0.83 16.20
C GLY A 151 -17.11 -0.39 17.55
N LEU A 152 -17.71 0.64 18.11
CA LEU A 152 -17.33 1.16 19.42
C LEU A 152 -17.87 0.25 20.52
N ALA A 153 -17.03 -0.55 21.12
CA ALA A 153 -17.38 -1.42 22.23
C ALA A 153 -17.08 -0.73 23.58
N SER A 154 -17.94 -0.91 24.59
CA SER A 154 -17.64 -0.52 25.95
C SER A 154 -16.54 -1.44 26.52
N ASN A 155 -15.52 -0.86 27.11
CA ASN A 155 -14.45 -1.63 27.72
C ASN A 155 -14.89 -2.34 29.01
N SER A 156 -15.80 -1.72 29.76
CA SER A 156 -16.36 -2.29 30.98
C SER A 156 -17.46 -3.32 30.74
N VAL A 157 -18.21 -3.18 29.62
CA VAL A 157 -19.29 -4.09 29.21
C VAL A 157 -19.14 -4.42 27.72
N PRO A 158 -18.25 -5.35 27.35
CA PRO A 158 -17.91 -5.59 25.93
C PRO A 158 -19.08 -6.04 25.03
N GLY A 159 -20.22 -6.44 25.62
CA GLY A 159 -21.45 -6.75 24.89
C GLY A 159 -22.21 -5.50 24.40
N ASP A 160 -21.94 -4.34 24.99
CA ASP A 160 -22.55 -3.08 24.58
C ASP A 160 -21.71 -2.42 23.50
N VAL A 161 -22.20 -2.49 22.27
CA VAL A 161 -21.51 -2.03 21.06
C VAL A 161 -22.37 -1.06 20.27
N ILE A 162 -21.78 0.06 19.86
CA ILE A 162 -22.32 0.91 18.80
C ILE A 162 -21.74 0.38 17.48
N SER A 163 -22.56 -0.40 16.78
CA SER A 163 -22.12 -1.14 15.60
C SER A 163 -21.59 -0.27 14.47
N SER A 164 -20.55 -0.75 13.81
CA SER A 164 -20.02 -0.14 12.59
C SER A 164 -21.00 -0.34 11.42
N ASN A 165 -21.34 0.73 10.70
CA ASN A 165 -22.35 0.73 9.65
C ASN A 165 -21.82 1.37 8.36
N SER A 166 -22.22 0.80 7.21
CA SER A 166 -22.06 1.45 5.90
C SER A 166 -23.40 2.13 5.54
N ALA A 167 -23.57 3.36 6.00
CA ALA A 167 -24.82 4.12 5.82
C ALA A 167 -24.58 5.62 6.03
N THR A 168 -25.59 6.43 5.75
CA THR A 168 -25.64 7.79 6.24
C THR A 168 -26.14 7.78 7.69
N LEU A 169 -25.30 8.18 8.63
CA LEU A 169 -25.68 8.26 10.04
C LEU A 169 -26.72 9.35 10.26
N VAL A 170 -27.66 9.07 11.15
CA VAL A 170 -28.78 9.96 11.49
C VAL A 170 -28.84 10.10 13.02
N ALA A 171 -29.09 11.30 13.49
CA ALA A 171 -29.34 11.59 14.91
C ALA A 171 -30.48 10.71 15.46
N GLY A 172 -30.31 10.19 16.65
CA GLY A 172 -31.29 9.30 17.29
C GLY A 172 -31.25 7.83 16.84
N THR A 173 -30.37 7.49 15.91
CA THR A 173 -30.10 6.10 15.47
C THR A 173 -28.67 5.73 15.80
N ALA A 174 -28.46 4.58 16.44
CA ALA A 174 -27.10 4.13 16.78
C ALA A 174 -26.34 3.71 15.51
N GLY A 175 -25.08 4.15 15.41
CA GLY A 175 -24.20 3.81 14.31
C GLY A 175 -22.83 4.45 14.47
N PHE A 176 -21.83 3.81 13.84
CA PHE A 176 -20.44 4.21 13.85
C PHE A 176 -19.80 3.91 12.49
N GLY A 177 -18.79 4.64 12.12
CA GLY A 177 -18.01 4.36 10.93
C GLY A 177 -17.03 5.44 10.58
N VAL A 178 -16.31 5.22 9.49
CA VAL A 178 -15.33 6.14 8.95
C VAL A 178 -15.66 6.51 7.52
N CYS A 179 -15.17 7.67 7.09
CA CYS A 179 -15.29 8.11 5.70
C CYS A 179 -14.04 8.86 5.26
N SER A 180 -13.71 8.78 3.98
CA SER A 180 -12.63 9.56 3.41
C SER A 180 -13.16 10.93 3.00
N SER A 181 -12.71 11.98 3.68
CA SER A 181 -13.15 13.37 3.40
C SER A 181 -12.24 14.11 2.43
N ASN A 182 -10.99 13.67 2.31
CA ASN A 182 -10.01 14.27 1.42
C ASN A 182 -8.97 13.21 1.01
N ASN A 183 -8.56 13.25 -0.26
CA ASN A 183 -7.48 12.43 -0.78
C ASN A 183 -6.81 13.15 -1.94
N GLN A 184 -5.49 13.06 -2.02
CA GLN A 184 -4.68 13.81 -2.97
C GLN A 184 -3.52 12.99 -3.51
N ASN A 185 -2.93 13.49 -4.60
CA ASN A 185 -1.68 13.02 -5.17
C ASN A 185 -1.69 11.54 -5.58
N GLY A 186 -2.78 11.09 -6.19
CA GLY A 186 -2.87 9.76 -6.79
C GLY A 186 -3.72 8.75 -6.04
N PHE A 187 -4.14 9.02 -4.81
CA PHE A 187 -5.08 8.13 -4.13
C PHE A 187 -6.49 8.19 -4.70
N SER A 188 -7.07 7.04 -4.92
CA SER A 188 -8.49 6.82 -5.21
C SER A 188 -9.16 6.18 -4.00
N VAL A 189 -10.36 6.66 -3.64
CA VAL A 189 -11.11 6.13 -2.48
C VAL A 189 -11.94 4.93 -2.91
N SER A 190 -11.87 3.87 -2.12
CA SER A 190 -12.65 2.64 -2.33
C SER A 190 -13.97 2.68 -1.56
N ALA A 191 -15.00 2.04 -2.12
CA ALA A 191 -16.22 1.78 -1.38
C ALA A 191 -15.94 0.81 -0.20
N PRO A 192 -16.62 0.96 0.94
CA PRO A 192 -17.74 1.85 1.23
C PRO A 192 -17.33 3.24 1.77
N PHE A 193 -16.04 3.61 1.75
CA PHE A 193 -15.51 4.81 2.38
C PHE A 193 -15.60 6.07 1.51
N ASN A 194 -16.11 5.94 0.27
CA ASN A 194 -16.20 7.00 -0.74
C ASN A 194 -17.53 7.79 -0.71
N GLY A 195 -18.33 7.61 0.34
CA GLY A 195 -19.57 8.36 0.51
C GLY A 195 -19.33 9.85 0.79
N ALA A 196 -20.33 10.69 0.51
CA ALA A 196 -20.27 12.11 0.81
C ALA A 196 -20.06 12.32 2.32
N CYS A 197 -18.96 12.99 2.66
CA CYS A 197 -18.47 13.09 4.03
C CYS A 197 -17.80 14.43 4.26
N ASP A 198 -18.25 15.12 5.29
CA ASP A 198 -17.62 16.36 5.77
C ASP A 198 -17.74 16.47 7.31
N THR A 199 -17.27 17.55 7.88
CA THR A 199 -17.30 17.72 9.34
C THR A 199 -18.65 18.15 9.88
N THR A 200 -19.63 18.51 9.04
CA THR A 200 -20.83 19.23 9.47
C THR A 200 -22.17 18.63 9.02
N THR A 201 -22.31 18.31 7.74
CA THR A 201 -23.63 18.00 7.13
C THR A 201 -23.72 16.62 6.49
N ASN A 202 -22.62 16.17 5.87
CA ASN A 202 -22.61 14.89 5.17
C ASN A 202 -22.05 13.79 6.09
N HIS A 203 -22.91 12.83 6.42
CA HIS A 203 -22.62 11.81 7.42
C HIS A 203 -22.59 10.38 6.84
N ALA A 204 -22.33 10.25 5.53
CA ALA A 204 -22.13 8.94 4.94
C ALA A 204 -20.81 8.33 5.45
N VAL A 205 -20.88 7.10 5.95
CA VAL A 205 -19.72 6.36 6.47
C VAL A 205 -19.67 4.97 5.89
N GLY A 206 -18.48 4.41 5.85
CA GLY A 206 -18.22 3.00 5.62
C GLY A 206 -18.04 2.27 6.95
N ALA A 207 -18.59 1.06 7.04
CA ALA A 207 -18.33 0.18 8.16
C ALA A 207 -16.87 -0.27 8.13
N VAL A 208 -16.19 -0.15 9.25
CA VAL A 208 -14.91 -0.85 9.47
C VAL A 208 -15.24 -2.21 10.10
N THR A 209 -14.58 -3.24 9.62
CA THR A 209 -14.78 -4.62 10.09
C THR A 209 -13.46 -5.21 10.56
N THR A 210 -13.52 -6.36 11.20
CA THR A 210 -12.33 -7.10 11.64
C THR A 210 -11.47 -7.67 10.48
N ASN A 211 -11.97 -7.58 9.24
CA ASN A 211 -11.23 -7.93 8.04
C ASN A 211 -10.56 -6.70 7.41
N ASN A 212 -9.43 -6.89 6.76
CA ASN A 212 -8.78 -5.82 6.00
C ASN A 212 -9.67 -5.33 4.85
N GLN A 213 -9.93 -4.04 4.81
CA GLN A 213 -10.72 -3.36 3.78
C GLN A 213 -9.88 -2.26 3.14
N ILE A 214 -9.90 -2.17 1.82
CA ILE A 214 -9.16 -1.12 1.09
C ILE A 214 -9.89 0.21 1.30
N ILE A 215 -9.16 1.22 1.77
CA ILE A 215 -9.64 2.60 1.86
C ILE A 215 -9.19 3.39 0.63
N TRP A 216 -7.89 3.36 0.37
CA TRP A 216 -7.27 4.04 -0.76
C TRP A 216 -6.40 3.09 -1.56
N SER A 217 -6.33 3.37 -2.84
CA SER A 217 -5.42 2.70 -3.77
C SER A 217 -4.81 3.71 -4.74
N ALA A 218 -3.60 3.43 -5.20
CA ALA A 218 -2.96 4.11 -6.31
C ALA A 218 -2.44 3.08 -7.31
N PRO A 219 -2.56 3.33 -8.63
CA PRO A 219 -2.21 2.32 -9.65
C PRO A 219 -0.71 2.31 -10.03
N GLY A 220 0.12 3.12 -9.42
CA GLY A 220 1.55 3.26 -9.70
C GLY A 220 2.25 4.14 -8.69
N PHE A 221 3.41 4.65 -9.03
CA PHE A 221 4.23 5.50 -8.18
C PHE A 221 3.45 6.63 -7.53
N VAL A 222 3.69 6.87 -6.26
CA VAL A 222 3.13 8.02 -5.55
C VAL A 222 4.21 8.81 -4.83
N THR A 223 4.06 10.12 -4.86
CA THR A 223 4.90 11.04 -4.09
C THR A 223 4.01 11.90 -3.22
N ASN A 224 4.14 11.72 -1.90
CA ASN A 224 3.31 12.44 -0.93
C ASN A 224 1.80 12.29 -1.19
N ALA A 225 1.36 11.12 -1.65
CA ALA A 225 -0.06 10.80 -1.69
C ALA A 225 -0.58 10.79 -0.25
N TYR A 226 -1.70 11.44 0.00
CA TYR A 226 -2.29 11.42 1.33
C TYR A 226 -3.79 11.26 1.30
N GLY A 227 -4.31 10.66 2.35
CA GLY A 227 -5.72 10.50 2.60
C GLY A 227 -6.10 10.90 4.02
N GLU A 228 -7.31 11.42 4.15
CA GLU A 228 -7.92 11.86 5.41
C GLU A 228 -9.13 10.98 5.72
N LEU A 229 -9.19 10.45 6.94
CA LEU A 229 -10.37 9.78 7.48
C LEU A 229 -10.99 10.62 8.58
N LEU A 230 -12.31 10.79 8.48
CA LEU A 230 -13.17 11.27 9.55
C LEU A 230 -13.85 10.08 10.21
N THR A 231 -13.87 10.07 11.53
CA THR A 231 -14.59 9.10 12.34
C THR A 231 -15.88 9.74 12.85
N LYS A 232 -17.00 9.04 12.70
CA LYS A 232 -18.33 9.53 13.09
C LYS A 232 -19.10 8.51 13.88
N ALA A 233 -19.91 9.00 14.82
CA ALA A 233 -20.83 8.17 15.59
C ALA A 233 -22.16 8.87 15.84
N SER A 234 -23.19 8.07 16.00
CA SER A 234 -24.52 8.50 16.49
C SER A 234 -25.07 7.47 17.45
N ILE A 235 -25.91 7.90 18.36
CA ILE A 235 -26.55 7.04 19.36
C ILE A 235 -28.07 7.20 19.34
N SER A 236 -28.75 6.17 19.81
CA SER A 236 -30.21 6.16 20.02
C SER A 236 -30.55 6.31 21.49
N ASN A 237 -31.84 6.51 21.78
CA ASN A 237 -32.34 6.58 23.16
C ASN A 237 -32.20 5.26 23.95
N VAL A 238 -31.94 4.15 23.24
CA VAL A 238 -31.75 2.82 23.85
C VAL A 238 -30.27 2.39 23.88
N THR A 239 -29.38 3.22 23.39
CA THR A 239 -27.94 2.94 23.49
C THR A 239 -27.51 3.02 24.95
N PRO A 240 -26.91 1.97 25.53
CA PRO A 240 -26.43 2.00 26.91
C PRO A 240 -25.44 3.14 27.15
N ALA A 241 -25.55 3.79 28.29
CA ALA A 241 -24.72 4.93 28.64
C ALA A 241 -23.40 4.45 29.27
N HIS A 242 -22.32 4.51 28.52
CA HIS A 242 -20.97 4.24 28.97
C HIS A 242 -20.04 5.40 28.60
N ASN A 243 -18.99 5.62 29.39
CA ASN A 243 -17.98 6.65 29.14
C ASN A 243 -16.66 6.06 28.57
N ASP A 244 -16.66 4.79 28.26
CA ASP A 244 -15.49 4.00 27.89
C ASP A 244 -15.64 3.28 26.52
N TYR A 245 -16.59 3.73 25.69
CA TYR A 245 -16.72 3.25 24.32
C TYR A 245 -15.44 3.55 23.54
N GLN A 246 -14.86 2.50 22.98
CA GLN A 246 -13.62 2.60 22.18
C GLN A 246 -13.61 1.58 21.06
N ASP A 247 -12.78 1.89 20.05
CA ASP A 247 -12.41 0.97 18.98
C ASP A 247 -10.96 1.19 18.62
N ARG A 248 -10.32 0.19 18.06
CA ARG A 248 -8.93 0.25 17.61
C ARG A 248 -8.84 -0.05 16.13
N PHE A 249 -8.37 0.91 15.36
CA PHE A 249 -8.07 0.72 13.96
C PHE A 249 -6.62 0.30 13.75
N THR A 250 -6.44 -0.71 12.90
CA THR A 250 -5.15 -1.05 12.32
C THR A 250 -5.16 -0.60 10.87
N ILE A 251 -4.23 0.29 10.51
CA ILE A 251 -4.03 0.76 9.14
C ILE A 251 -2.75 0.12 8.60
N THR A 252 -2.87 -0.54 7.46
CA THR A 252 -1.76 -1.22 6.78
C THR A 252 -1.56 -0.62 5.40
N VAL A 253 -0.32 -0.32 5.05
CA VAL A 253 0.06 0.12 3.71
C VAL A 253 0.90 -0.95 3.05
N THR A 254 0.53 -1.32 1.84
CA THR A 254 1.23 -2.33 1.03
C THR A 254 1.59 -1.73 -0.32
N ALA A 255 2.85 -1.84 -0.69
CA ALA A 255 3.33 -1.52 -2.02
C ALA A 255 3.37 -2.79 -2.88
N THR A 256 2.95 -2.70 -4.15
CA THR A 256 2.79 -3.83 -5.08
C THR A 256 3.81 -3.72 -6.21
N TYR A 257 4.49 -4.83 -6.53
CA TYR A 257 5.57 -4.90 -7.53
C TYR A 257 5.18 -5.77 -8.71
#